data_f1d543e1eef0ca48cacd3c2f981becbf
#
_entry.id   f1d543e1eef0ca48cacd3c2f981becbf
#
_cell.length_a   1.000
_cell.length_b   1.000
_cell.length_c   1.000
_cell.angle_alpha   90.00
_cell.angle_beta   90.00
_cell.angle_gamma   90.00
#
_symmetry.space_group_name_H-M   'P 1'
#
loop_
_entity.id
_entity.type
_entity.pdbx_description
1 polymer ?
#
loop_
_entity_poly.entity_id
_entity_poly.type
_entity_poly.pdbx_seq_one_letter_code
_entity_poly.pdbx_strand_id
1 'polypeptide(L)'
;MPFLRPLCRCAMLFAASVIGCDVKGDRTMATFAQIEAPTRGERIEMRSSGLHVPDHPIIPFIEGDGTGRDIWRAAVRVFDAAVEKMYGGKRKLEWFEVYAGEKAHNKFGEWLPSDTLTAMRDFLVGIKGPLTTPIGGGIRSLNVALRQELDLY
;
A
#
# COMPACT_ATOMS: atom_id res chain seq x y z
N MET A 1 15.07 33.64 7.25
CA MET A 1 15.60 32.56 6.39
C MET A 1 14.60 31.43 6.43
N PRO A 2 13.88 31.13 5.35
CA PRO A 2 12.87 30.07 5.36
C PRO A 2 13.53 28.73 5.06
N PHE A 3 13.22 27.74 5.90
CA PHE A 3 13.62 26.35 5.75
C PHE A 3 12.99 25.76 4.48
N LEU A 4 13.81 25.41 3.52
CA LEU A 4 13.42 24.59 2.38
C LEU A 4 13.09 23.16 2.90
N ARG A 5 11.84 22.76 2.76
CA ARG A 5 11.44 21.35 2.90
C ARG A 5 11.97 20.56 1.69
N PRO A 6 12.62 19.40 1.88
CA PRO A 6 12.99 18.58 0.75
C PRO A 6 11.73 17.99 0.13
N LEU A 7 11.46 18.37 -1.12
CA LEU A 7 10.44 17.75 -1.98
C LEU A 7 10.85 16.30 -2.25
N CYS A 8 10.10 15.36 -1.67
CA CYS A 8 10.22 13.95 -2.00
C CYS A 8 9.72 13.76 -3.44
N ARG A 9 10.64 13.59 -4.39
CA ARG A 9 10.32 13.29 -5.78
C ARG A 9 9.86 11.85 -5.89
N CYS A 10 8.59 11.68 -6.16
CA CYS A 10 7.95 10.39 -6.37
C CYS A 10 8.13 9.94 -7.83
N ALA A 11 8.68 8.75 -8.04
CA ALA A 11 8.70 8.11 -9.34
C ALA A 11 7.40 7.28 -9.50
N MET A 12 6.57 7.65 -10.47
CA MET A 12 5.37 6.90 -10.84
C MET A 12 5.76 5.67 -11.65
N LEU A 13 5.47 4.49 -11.13
CA LEU A 13 5.25 3.29 -11.93
C LEU A 13 3.81 2.80 -11.68
N PHE A 14 3.08 2.57 -12.73
CA PHE A 14 1.69 2.10 -12.85
C PHE A 14 1.04 1.68 -11.51
N ALA A 15 0.13 2.53 -11.01
CA ALA A 15 -0.73 2.29 -9.84
C ALA A 15 -0.02 2.10 -8.47
N ALA A 16 1.28 2.33 -8.34
CA ALA A 16 1.95 2.43 -7.05
C ALA A 16 1.99 3.90 -6.59
N SER A 17 1.32 4.21 -5.49
CA SER A 17 1.38 5.54 -4.87
C SER A 17 2.32 5.50 -3.67
N VAL A 18 3.27 6.42 -3.61
CA VAL A 18 4.13 6.59 -2.43
C VAL A 18 3.50 7.60 -1.49
N ILE A 19 3.30 7.20 -0.26
CA ILE A 19 2.65 8.01 0.79
C ILE A 19 3.63 9.03 1.33
N GLY A 20 3.22 10.30 1.41
CA GLY A 20 4.00 11.39 2.00
C GLY A 20 4.34 11.12 3.47
N CYS A 21 5.61 11.25 3.82
CA CYS A 21 6.16 10.82 5.09
C CYS A 21 6.32 11.96 6.08
N ASP A 22 5.68 11.85 7.23
CA ASP A 22 6.03 12.60 8.42
C ASP A 22 7.06 11.76 9.21
N VAL A 23 8.31 12.22 9.24
CA VAL A 23 9.42 11.50 9.87
C VAL A 23 9.34 11.68 11.38
N LYS A 24 8.71 10.76 12.07
CA LYS A 24 8.85 10.62 13.54
C LYS A 24 9.13 9.17 13.89
N GLY A 25 10.32 8.96 14.49
CA GLY A 25 10.72 7.92 15.43
C GLY A 25 10.15 6.50 15.31
N ASP A 26 10.91 5.54 15.76
CA ASP A 26 10.57 4.14 15.98
C ASP A 26 9.06 3.89 16.21
N ARG A 27 8.33 3.53 15.12
CA ARG A 27 6.92 3.15 15.22
C ARG A 27 6.85 1.65 15.38
N THR A 28 6.45 1.21 16.56
CA THR A 28 5.91 -0.15 16.76
C THR A 28 4.89 -0.46 15.65
N MET A 29 4.90 -1.70 15.17
CA MET A 29 3.92 -2.17 14.18
C MET A 29 2.51 -1.87 14.68
N ALA A 30 1.66 -1.28 13.84
CA ALA A 30 0.27 -1.07 14.20
C ALA A 30 -0.42 -2.40 14.45
N THR A 31 -1.26 -2.44 15.47
CA THR A 31 -2.16 -3.57 15.71
C THR A 31 -3.39 -3.38 14.85
N PHE A 32 -3.67 -4.33 13.97
CA PHE A 32 -4.86 -4.33 13.13
C PHE A 32 -5.99 -5.10 13.82
N ALA A 33 -7.22 -4.63 13.66
CA ALA A 33 -8.39 -5.26 14.27
C ALA A 33 -8.96 -6.39 13.39
N GLN A 34 -8.89 -6.25 12.08
CA GLN A 34 -9.59 -7.10 11.11
C GLN A 34 -8.65 -7.81 10.12
N ILE A 35 -7.39 -7.41 10.06
CA ILE A 35 -6.39 -7.96 9.14
C ILE A 35 -5.14 -8.39 9.90
N GLU A 36 -4.43 -9.37 9.36
CA GLU A 36 -3.18 -9.85 9.94
C GLU A 36 -2.01 -9.51 9.01
N ALA A 37 -1.01 -8.81 9.54
CA ALA A 37 0.22 -8.56 8.81
C ALA A 37 1.03 -9.85 8.65
N PRO A 38 1.79 -10.02 7.55
CA PRO A 38 2.67 -11.15 7.38
C PRO A 38 3.66 -11.27 8.55
N THR A 39 3.88 -12.49 9.00
CA THR A 39 4.86 -12.79 10.07
C THR A 39 6.30 -12.76 9.56
N ARG A 40 6.48 -12.77 8.24
CA ARG A 40 7.77 -12.69 7.56
C ARG A 40 7.89 -11.36 6.85
N GLY A 41 9.12 -10.88 6.77
CA GLY A 41 9.42 -9.62 6.12
C GLY A 41 9.48 -8.45 7.10
N GLU A 42 9.88 -7.31 6.57
CA GLU A 42 10.08 -6.08 7.30
C GLU A 42 9.44 -4.92 6.53
N ARG A 43 9.05 -3.87 7.23
CA ARG A 43 8.51 -2.69 6.57
C ARG A 43 9.61 -1.84 5.93
N ILE A 44 9.26 -1.15 4.87
CA ILE A 44 10.09 -0.10 4.30
C ILE A 44 10.04 1.10 5.25
N GLU A 45 11.18 1.71 5.53
CA GLU A 45 11.29 2.81 6.49
C GLU A 45 11.93 4.04 5.86
N MET A 46 11.49 5.21 6.29
CA MET A 46 12.19 6.46 6.01
C MET A 46 13.16 6.74 7.16
N ARG A 47 14.46 6.70 6.88
CA ARG A 47 15.54 7.02 7.82
C ARG A 47 16.15 8.38 7.49
N SER A 48 16.99 8.90 8.38
CA SER A 48 17.71 10.17 8.13
C SER A 48 18.60 10.13 6.88
N SER A 49 19.07 8.92 6.50
CA SER A 49 19.87 8.67 5.28
C SER A 49 19.02 8.49 4.01
N GLY A 50 17.69 8.49 4.11
CA GLY A 50 16.75 8.23 3.01
C GLY A 50 15.93 6.96 3.22
N LEU A 51 15.32 6.50 2.13
CA LEU A 51 14.47 5.31 2.15
C LEU A 51 15.31 4.04 2.37
N HIS A 52 14.97 3.31 3.43
CA HIS A 52 15.55 1.99 3.71
C HIS A 52 14.59 0.89 3.26
N VAL A 53 15.07 0.06 2.33
CA VAL A 53 14.32 -1.08 1.80
C VAL A 53 15.02 -2.37 2.26
N PRO A 54 14.37 -3.18 3.12
CA PRO A 54 14.94 -4.45 3.59
C PRO A 54 15.00 -5.51 2.47
N ASP A 55 15.63 -6.64 2.75
CA ASP A 55 15.71 -7.72 1.77
C ASP A 55 14.37 -8.44 1.54
N HIS A 56 13.50 -8.43 2.53
CA HIS A 56 12.14 -8.97 2.46
C HIS A 56 11.10 -7.88 2.80
N PRO A 57 10.89 -6.88 1.90
CA PRO A 57 9.96 -5.81 2.18
C PRO A 57 8.52 -6.30 2.13
N ILE A 58 7.72 -5.89 3.12
CA ILE A 58 6.27 -6.11 3.12
C ILE A 58 5.62 -5.00 2.29
N ILE A 59 4.84 -5.40 1.29
CA ILE A 59 4.12 -4.48 0.40
C ILE A 59 2.61 -4.73 0.55
N PRO A 60 1.87 -3.83 1.20
CA PRO A 60 0.42 -3.90 1.21
C PRO A 60 -0.14 -3.71 -0.19
N PHE A 61 -1.18 -4.49 -0.50
CA PHE A 61 -1.89 -4.35 -1.76
C PHE A 61 -3.40 -4.46 -1.60
N ILE A 62 -4.12 -3.71 -2.41
CA ILE A 62 -5.56 -3.84 -2.62
C ILE A 62 -5.75 -4.47 -3.99
N GLU A 63 -6.32 -5.67 -4.02
CA GLU A 63 -6.57 -6.41 -5.27
C GLU A 63 -7.49 -5.61 -6.20
N GLY A 64 -8.51 -4.97 -5.63
CA GLY A 64 -9.48 -4.17 -6.36
C GLY A 64 -10.70 -4.97 -6.80
N ASP A 65 -11.60 -4.27 -7.49
CA ASP A 65 -12.88 -4.78 -7.95
C ASP A 65 -12.82 -5.16 -9.43
N GLY A 66 -13.79 -5.94 -9.89
CA GLY A 66 -13.95 -6.33 -11.29
C GLY A 66 -12.69 -7.02 -11.84
N THR A 67 -12.10 -6.42 -12.87
CA THR A 67 -10.86 -6.92 -13.51
C THR A 67 -9.61 -6.83 -12.64
N GLY A 68 -9.69 -6.17 -11.49
CA GLY A 68 -8.57 -5.99 -10.55
C GLY A 68 -7.92 -7.29 -10.14
N ARG A 69 -8.74 -8.33 -9.90
CA ARG A 69 -8.25 -9.67 -9.52
C ARG A 69 -7.38 -10.30 -10.59
N ASP A 70 -7.78 -10.21 -11.84
CA ASP A 70 -7.01 -10.79 -12.95
C ASP A 70 -5.73 -10.01 -13.21
N ILE A 71 -5.81 -8.68 -13.13
CA ILE A 71 -4.65 -7.79 -13.24
C ILE A 71 -3.65 -8.09 -12.11
N TRP A 72 -4.13 -8.21 -10.87
CA TRP A 72 -3.27 -8.51 -9.73
C TRP A 72 -2.60 -9.88 -9.87
N ARG A 73 -3.36 -10.91 -10.23
CA ARG A 73 -2.83 -12.28 -10.44
C ARG A 73 -1.71 -12.31 -11.49
N ALA A 74 -1.83 -11.52 -12.54
CA ALA A 74 -0.79 -11.38 -13.55
C ALA A 74 0.40 -10.56 -13.03
N ALA A 75 0.13 -9.43 -12.38
CA ALA A 75 1.13 -8.48 -11.91
C ALA A 75 2.06 -9.08 -10.84
N VAL A 76 1.53 -9.79 -9.86
CA VAL A 76 2.33 -10.41 -8.78
C VAL A 76 3.36 -11.37 -9.34
N ARG A 77 3.01 -12.16 -10.36
CA ARG A 77 3.94 -13.08 -11.03
C ARG A 77 5.10 -12.34 -11.72
N VAL A 78 4.79 -11.19 -12.31
CA VAL A 78 5.82 -10.36 -12.98
C VAL A 78 6.74 -9.73 -11.93
N PHE A 79 6.20 -9.20 -10.85
CA PHE A 79 7.00 -8.63 -9.76
C PHE A 79 7.92 -9.66 -9.13
N ASP A 80 7.38 -10.82 -8.76
CA ASP A 80 8.16 -11.89 -8.13
C ASP A 80 9.27 -12.39 -9.07
N ALA A 81 8.96 -12.63 -10.36
CA ALA A 81 9.95 -13.06 -11.35
C ALA A 81 11.03 -11.98 -11.59
N ALA A 82 10.66 -10.71 -11.60
CA ALA A 82 11.61 -9.62 -11.76
C ALA A 82 12.59 -9.52 -10.58
N VAL A 83 12.06 -9.62 -9.35
CA VAL A 83 12.89 -9.60 -8.14
C VAL A 83 13.80 -10.82 -8.09
N GLU A 84 13.29 -12.01 -8.38
CA GLU A 84 14.08 -13.24 -8.44
C GLU A 84 15.21 -13.12 -9.45
N LYS A 85 14.90 -12.65 -10.67
CA LYS A 85 15.89 -12.47 -11.74
C LYS A 85 16.99 -11.47 -11.36
N MET A 86 16.64 -10.38 -10.69
CA MET A 86 17.59 -9.32 -10.33
C MET A 86 18.46 -9.68 -9.13
N TYR A 87 17.91 -10.40 -8.16
CA TYR A 87 18.58 -10.62 -6.88
C TYR A 87 18.95 -12.09 -6.61
N GLY A 88 18.61 -13.02 -7.53
CA GLY A 88 18.98 -14.44 -7.42
C GLY A 88 18.53 -15.09 -6.12
N GLY A 89 17.29 -14.81 -5.69
CA GLY A 89 16.71 -15.35 -4.47
C GLY A 89 17.16 -14.70 -3.15
N LYS A 90 18.07 -13.70 -3.20
CA LYS A 90 18.51 -12.98 -2.00
C LYS A 90 17.46 -12.03 -1.46
N ARG A 91 16.56 -11.57 -2.32
CA ARG A 91 15.45 -10.69 -1.97
C ARG A 91 14.14 -11.27 -2.41
N LYS A 92 13.07 -10.99 -1.66
CA LYS A 92 11.73 -11.45 -1.96
C LYS A 92 10.71 -10.43 -1.45
N LEU A 93 9.65 -10.18 -2.22
CA LEU A 93 8.54 -9.37 -1.78
C LEU A 93 7.60 -10.21 -0.91
N GLU A 94 7.22 -9.66 0.24
CA GLU A 94 6.19 -10.25 1.09
C GLU A 94 4.90 -9.45 0.89
N TRP A 95 3.91 -10.09 0.30
CA TRP A 95 2.65 -9.46 -0.06
C TRP A 95 1.68 -9.44 1.10
N PHE A 96 1.13 -8.26 1.41
CA PHE A 96 0.16 -8.05 2.47
C PHE A 96 -1.17 -7.59 1.89
N GLU A 97 -2.17 -8.48 1.83
CA GLU A 97 -3.49 -8.10 1.34
C GLU A 97 -4.22 -7.22 2.34
N VAL A 98 -4.60 -6.02 1.90
CA VAL A 98 -5.48 -5.11 2.60
C VAL A 98 -6.73 -4.87 1.76
N TYR A 99 -7.84 -4.53 2.38
CA TYR A 99 -9.14 -4.63 1.74
C TYR A 99 -9.76 -3.25 1.51
N ALA A 100 -10.29 -3.04 0.30
CA ALA A 100 -11.15 -1.92 -0.04
C ALA A 100 -12.11 -2.33 -1.17
N GLY A 101 -13.22 -1.60 -1.33
CA GLY A 101 -14.21 -1.88 -2.36
C GLY A 101 -15.16 -3.01 -1.99
N GLU A 102 -15.67 -3.72 -2.99
CA GLU A 102 -16.66 -4.77 -2.83
C GLU A 102 -16.16 -5.91 -1.93
N LYS A 103 -14.87 -6.28 -2.06
CA LYS A 103 -14.27 -7.35 -1.25
C LYS A 103 -14.25 -6.99 0.24
N ALA A 104 -13.96 -5.72 0.57
CA ALA A 104 -13.99 -5.22 1.94
C ALA A 104 -15.42 -5.20 2.49
N HIS A 105 -16.37 -4.69 1.69
CA HIS A 105 -17.77 -4.61 2.07
C HIS A 105 -18.37 -6.00 2.35
N ASN A 106 -18.09 -6.96 1.50
CA ASN A 106 -18.57 -8.34 1.66
C ASN A 106 -17.97 -9.05 2.89
N LYS A 107 -16.75 -8.69 3.29
CA LYS A 107 -16.03 -9.34 4.39
C LYS A 107 -16.27 -8.66 5.75
N PHE A 108 -16.34 -7.33 5.77
CA PHE A 108 -16.35 -6.53 6.98
C PHE A 108 -17.58 -5.60 7.11
N GLY A 109 -18.40 -5.47 6.06
CA GLY A 109 -19.51 -4.53 6.02
C GLY A 109 -19.10 -3.07 5.70
N GLU A 110 -17.82 -2.83 5.49
CA GLU A 110 -17.26 -1.49 5.25
C GLU A 110 -16.56 -1.42 3.89
N TRP A 111 -16.77 -0.34 3.15
CA TRP A 111 -16.14 -0.16 1.84
C TRP A 111 -14.65 0.21 1.92
N LEU A 112 -14.25 0.84 3.01
CA LEU A 112 -12.86 1.25 3.26
C LEU A 112 -12.55 1.11 4.75
N PRO A 113 -12.12 -0.06 5.23
CA PRO A 113 -11.76 -0.27 6.61
C PRO A 113 -10.61 0.63 7.07
N SER A 114 -10.65 1.06 8.33
CA SER A 114 -9.60 1.88 8.94
C SER A 114 -8.25 1.17 8.97
N ASP A 115 -8.24 -0.15 9.12
CA ASP A 115 -7.02 -0.96 9.09
C ASP A 115 -6.29 -0.85 7.75
N THR A 116 -7.01 -0.73 6.64
CA THR A 116 -6.43 -0.53 5.31
C THR A 116 -5.69 0.80 5.23
N LEU A 117 -6.28 1.88 5.74
CA LEU A 117 -5.64 3.19 5.79
C LEU A 117 -4.40 3.17 6.68
N THR A 118 -4.50 2.53 7.85
CA THR A 118 -3.39 2.37 8.79
C THR A 118 -2.26 1.58 8.14
N ALA A 119 -2.55 0.45 7.50
CA ALA A 119 -1.54 -0.36 6.82
C ALA A 119 -0.85 0.42 5.70
N MET A 120 -1.62 1.13 4.86
CA MET A 120 -1.03 1.94 3.79
C MET A 120 -0.12 3.06 4.30
N ARG A 121 -0.44 3.67 5.46
CA ARG A 121 0.41 4.68 6.11
C ARG A 121 1.68 4.08 6.71
N ASP A 122 1.56 2.95 7.38
CA ASP A 122 2.67 2.36 8.13
C ASP A 122 3.73 1.72 7.25
N PHE A 123 3.32 1.14 6.13
CA PHE A 123 4.25 0.45 5.22
C PHE A 123 4.83 1.35 4.12
N LEU A 124 4.42 2.62 4.04
CA LEU A 124 4.92 3.67 3.13
C LEU A 124 4.70 3.42 1.64
N VAL A 125 4.74 2.19 1.18
CA VAL A 125 4.58 1.80 -0.22
C VAL A 125 3.45 0.80 -0.32
N GLY A 126 2.51 1.03 -1.21
CA GLY A 126 1.40 0.12 -1.43
C GLY A 126 0.95 0.10 -2.90
N ILE A 127 0.32 -0.99 -3.28
CA ILE A 127 -0.24 -1.17 -4.62
C ILE A 127 -1.76 -1.23 -4.51
N LYS A 128 -2.44 -0.50 -5.39
CA LYS A 128 -3.91 -0.47 -5.43
C LYS A 128 -4.42 -0.84 -6.81
N GLY A 129 -5.27 -1.84 -6.86
CA GLY A 129 -6.08 -2.16 -8.04
C GLY A 129 -7.25 -1.20 -8.25
N PRO A 130 -8.03 -1.34 -9.33
CA PRO A 130 -9.21 -0.52 -9.59
C PRO A 130 -10.26 -0.73 -8.50
N LEU A 131 -10.93 0.35 -8.08
CA LEU A 131 -12.03 0.30 -7.13
C LEU A 131 -13.29 0.86 -7.75
N THR A 132 -14.37 0.11 -7.64
CA THR A 132 -15.70 0.51 -8.06
C THR A 132 -16.32 1.44 -7.01
N THR A 133 -16.92 2.54 -7.44
CA THR A 133 -17.70 3.39 -6.56
C THR A 133 -19.16 2.97 -6.66
N PRO A 134 -19.82 2.59 -5.55
CA PRO A 134 -21.24 2.25 -5.58
C PRO A 134 -22.08 3.41 -6.09
N ILE A 135 -23.00 3.12 -7.01
CA ILE A 135 -23.91 4.12 -7.58
C ILE A 135 -25.15 4.24 -6.66
N GLY A 136 -25.54 5.46 -6.32
CA GLY A 136 -26.83 5.73 -5.64
C GLY A 136 -26.80 5.76 -4.12
N GLY A 137 -25.67 5.51 -3.47
CA GLY A 137 -25.59 5.50 -2.00
C GLY A 137 -25.03 6.77 -1.34
N GLY A 138 -24.80 7.86 -2.08
CA GLY A 138 -24.14 9.04 -1.51
C GLY A 138 -22.69 8.80 -1.07
N ILE A 139 -22.13 7.65 -1.40
CA ILE A 139 -20.77 7.25 -1.03
C ILE A 139 -19.78 7.99 -1.91
N ARG A 140 -18.85 8.70 -1.27
CA ARG A 140 -17.74 9.32 -1.97
C ARG A 140 -16.90 8.28 -2.70
N SER A 141 -16.35 8.63 -3.87
CA SER A 141 -15.43 7.75 -4.58
C SER A 141 -14.30 7.25 -3.65
N LEU A 142 -14.17 5.93 -3.54
CA LEU A 142 -13.13 5.30 -2.70
C LEU A 142 -11.72 5.70 -3.14
N ASN A 143 -11.53 5.91 -4.45
CA ASN A 143 -10.26 6.40 -5.00
C ASN A 143 -9.93 7.82 -4.52
N VAL A 144 -10.94 8.68 -4.43
CA VAL A 144 -10.79 10.06 -3.92
C VAL A 144 -10.56 10.02 -2.40
N ALA A 145 -11.33 9.20 -1.67
CA ALA A 145 -11.16 9.04 -0.24
C ALA A 145 -9.73 8.60 0.11
N LEU A 146 -9.22 7.55 -0.53
CA LEU A 146 -7.84 7.09 -0.33
C LEU A 146 -6.81 8.19 -0.59
N ARG A 147 -6.95 8.96 -1.68
CA ARG A 147 -6.03 10.06 -1.97
C ARG A 147 -6.03 11.13 -0.90
N GLN A 148 -7.22 11.51 -0.41
CA GLN A 148 -7.35 12.55 0.61
C GLN A 148 -6.85 12.07 1.97
N GLU A 149 -7.24 10.85 2.38
CA GLU A 149 -6.85 10.29 3.68
C GLU A 149 -5.34 10.00 3.78
N LEU A 150 -4.71 9.70 2.66
CA LEU A 150 -3.29 9.36 2.60
C LEU A 150 -2.42 10.52 2.06
N ASP A 151 -3.00 11.70 1.83
CA ASP A 151 -2.32 12.89 1.30
C ASP A 151 -1.55 12.59 -0.02
N LEU A 152 -2.22 11.90 -0.94
CA LEU A 152 -1.67 11.52 -2.24
C LEU A 152 -2.09 12.52 -3.31
N TYR A 153 -1.18 12.85 -4.22
CA TYR A 153 -1.42 13.72 -5.37
C TYR A 153 -2.06 12.98 -6.55
#